data_78e09e2f2fbd640ad6739734b9355da7
#
_entry.id   78e09e2f2fbd640ad6739734b9355da7
#
_cell.length_a   1.000
_cell.length_b   1.000
_cell.length_c   1.000
_cell.angle_alpha   90.00
_cell.angle_beta   90.00
_cell.angle_gamma   90.00
#
_symmetry.space_group_name_H-M   'P 1'
#
loop_
_entity.id
_entity.type
_entity.pdbx_description
1 polymer ?
#
loop_
_entity_poly.entity_id
_entity_poly.type
_entity_poly.pdbx_seq_one_letter_code
_entity_poly.pdbx_strand_id
1 'polypeptide(L)'
;MKNKINFFAVFVLLVTLVSCRSLDFNVFPDSYDLQLGAQFNEDLRANPQEYPILVGRDDVRQYVTNIGNKILASPEIKKRDAFAWKFEVIDDDNTINAFCVPGGYVYVYTGLMKFIDDEATLAGIIAHEIAHAEKRHSTRRVVSQLGIQLGVGYAAEMLLGKDAAAWQQTVVPLLGDMLASGLVMYNSREDEYEADEYSFKYLKSTEYYPGAIKGFFEKVSDNSSTSGFEATVTKLFSTHPLPPDRLDNIDQLLKKGNYAAPSENNLFRERYSKFKQSLK
;
A
#
# COMPACT_ATOMS: atom_id res chain seq x y z
N MET A 1 -35.64 33.51 30.10
CA MET A 1 -34.94 33.47 28.81
C MET A 1 -34.14 32.14 28.73
N LYS A 2 -34.62 31.17 27.96
CA LYS A 2 -33.93 29.89 27.76
C LYS A 2 -32.88 30.08 26.62
N ASN A 3 -31.61 29.99 26.97
CA ASN A 3 -30.55 30.02 25.99
C ASN A 3 -30.69 28.79 25.04
N LYS A 4 -31.16 29.04 23.83
CA LYS A 4 -31.08 28.06 22.75
C LYS A 4 -29.59 28.02 22.36
N ILE A 5 -28.87 27.05 22.90
CA ILE A 5 -27.55 26.74 22.43
C ILE A 5 -27.69 26.42 20.93
N ASN A 6 -27.02 27.19 20.11
CA ASN A 6 -27.13 27.08 18.67
C ASN A 6 -26.39 25.80 18.25
N PHE A 7 -27.13 24.69 18.09
CA PHE A 7 -26.60 23.38 17.72
C PHE A 7 -25.70 23.44 16.48
N PHE A 8 -25.98 24.39 15.59
CA PHE A 8 -25.15 24.66 14.41
C PHE A 8 -23.76 25.19 14.79
N ALA A 9 -23.68 26.11 15.79
CA ALA A 9 -22.38 26.62 16.24
C ALA A 9 -21.54 25.56 16.97
N VAL A 10 -22.18 24.65 17.71
CA VAL A 10 -21.51 23.51 18.36
C VAL A 10 -21.03 22.50 17.30
N PHE A 11 -21.81 22.26 16.25
CA PHE A 11 -21.44 21.39 15.15
C PHE A 11 -20.26 21.96 14.34
N VAL A 12 -20.29 23.25 14.02
CA VAL A 12 -19.17 23.94 13.34
C VAL A 12 -17.92 23.97 14.22
N LEU A 13 -18.03 24.17 15.53
CA LEU A 13 -16.91 24.11 16.47
C LEU A 13 -16.32 22.69 16.60
N LEU A 14 -17.16 21.66 16.58
CA LEU A 14 -16.72 20.27 16.56
C LEU A 14 -15.96 19.92 15.26
N VAL A 15 -16.43 20.41 14.12
CA VAL A 15 -15.77 20.20 12.82
C VAL A 15 -14.42 20.94 12.75
N THR A 16 -14.30 22.13 13.36
CA THR A 16 -13.03 22.88 13.39
C THR A 16 -12.00 22.33 14.37
N LEU A 17 -12.41 21.67 15.45
CA LEU A 17 -11.50 21.01 16.40
C LEU A 17 -10.96 19.67 15.90
N VAL A 18 -11.56 19.08 14.88
CA VAL A 18 -11.11 17.84 14.24
C VAL A 18 -10.07 18.08 13.14
N SER A 19 -9.78 19.35 12.81
CA SER A 19 -8.94 19.74 11.66
C SER A 19 -7.43 19.61 11.83
N CYS A 20 -6.89 19.02 12.92
CA CYS A 20 -5.45 18.92 13.16
C CYS A 20 -4.92 17.53 13.51
N ARG A 21 -5.73 16.48 13.39
CA ARG A 21 -5.24 15.11 13.36
C ARG A 21 -5.86 14.45 12.14
N SER A 22 -5.04 13.85 11.29
CA SER A 22 -5.50 12.96 10.24
C SER A 22 -6.56 12.04 10.85
N LEU A 23 -7.81 12.18 10.39
CA LEU A 23 -8.88 11.32 10.84
C LEU A 23 -8.56 9.91 10.34
N ASP A 24 -7.95 9.09 11.17
CA ASP A 24 -7.80 7.64 10.99
C ASP A 24 -9.16 6.93 10.95
N PHE A 25 -10.20 7.69 10.63
CA PHE A 25 -11.56 7.20 10.65
C PHE A 25 -11.97 6.76 9.25
N ASN A 26 -11.83 5.46 9.01
CA ASN A 26 -12.41 4.86 7.82
C ASN A 26 -13.84 4.44 8.14
N VAL A 27 -14.81 5.12 7.56
CA VAL A 27 -16.26 4.85 7.74
C VAL A 27 -16.71 3.55 7.07
N PHE A 28 -15.88 2.99 6.15
CA PHE A 28 -16.22 1.76 5.46
C PHE A 28 -15.78 0.52 6.25
N PRO A 29 -16.60 -0.52 6.34
CA PRO A 29 -16.19 -1.80 6.91
C PRO A 29 -15.14 -2.47 6.01
N ASP A 30 -14.36 -3.41 6.56
CA ASP A 30 -13.32 -4.17 5.81
C ASP A 30 -13.88 -4.93 4.60
N SER A 31 -15.17 -5.30 4.63
CA SER A 31 -15.85 -5.93 3.51
C SER A 31 -15.87 -5.07 2.22
N TYR A 32 -15.76 -3.76 2.35
CA TYR A 32 -15.63 -2.87 1.19
C TYR A 32 -14.27 -3.01 0.51
N ASP A 33 -13.20 -3.08 1.31
CA ASP A 33 -11.86 -3.32 0.74
C ASP A 33 -11.82 -4.65 -0.01
N LEU A 34 -12.49 -5.70 0.50
CA LEU A 34 -12.58 -6.98 -0.19
C LEU A 34 -13.31 -6.87 -1.53
N GLN A 35 -14.43 -6.15 -1.57
CA GLN A 35 -15.20 -5.95 -2.81
C GLN A 35 -14.41 -5.12 -3.83
N LEU A 36 -13.82 -4.00 -3.39
CA LEU A 36 -13.01 -3.13 -4.24
C LEU A 36 -11.79 -3.86 -4.79
N GLY A 37 -11.10 -4.62 -3.96
CA GLY A 37 -9.93 -5.39 -4.37
C GLY A 37 -10.27 -6.50 -5.37
N ALA A 38 -11.41 -7.19 -5.17
CA ALA A 38 -11.88 -8.18 -6.12
C ALA A 38 -12.22 -7.56 -7.48
N GLN A 39 -12.95 -6.44 -7.48
CA GLN A 39 -13.28 -5.70 -8.69
C GLN A 39 -12.02 -5.24 -9.42
N PHE A 40 -11.09 -4.60 -8.70
CA PHE A 40 -9.84 -4.14 -9.29
C PHE A 40 -9.01 -5.28 -9.87
N ASN A 41 -8.94 -6.42 -9.19
CA ASN A 41 -8.24 -7.59 -9.73
C ASN A 41 -8.87 -8.13 -11.01
N GLU A 42 -10.20 -8.06 -11.15
CA GLU A 42 -10.90 -8.41 -12.39
C GLU A 42 -10.59 -7.41 -13.50
N ASP A 43 -10.68 -6.11 -13.24
CA ASP A 43 -10.39 -5.03 -14.18
C ASP A 43 -8.94 -5.08 -14.68
N LEU A 44 -8.00 -5.34 -13.78
CA LEU A 44 -6.59 -5.48 -14.09
C LEU A 44 -6.34 -6.69 -15.02
N ARG A 45 -6.98 -7.83 -14.74
CA ARG A 45 -6.90 -9.03 -15.61
C ARG A 45 -7.61 -8.84 -16.96
N ALA A 46 -8.59 -7.96 -17.03
CA ALA A 46 -9.26 -7.59 -18.29
C ALA A 46 -8.40 -6.65 -19.16
N ASN A 47 -7.36 -6.04 -18.59
CA ASN A 47 -6.43 -5.14 -19.30
C ASN A 47 -4.97 -5.70 -19.34
N PRO A 48 -4.73 -6.83 -20.02
CA PRO A 48 -3.41 -7.48 -20.05
C PRO A 48 -2.35 -6.70 -20.84
N GLN A 49 -2.73 -5.66 -21.57
CA GLN A 49 -1.77 -4.79 -22.25
C GLN A 49 -1.09 -3.82 -21.28
N GLU A 50 -1.81 -3.37 -20.27
CA GLU A 50 -1.28 -2.48 -19.25
C GLU A 50 -0.71 -3.24 -18.04
N TYR A 51 -1.36 -4.37 -17.70
CA TYR A 51 -1.01 -5.22 -16.57
C TYR A 51 -0.88 -6.68 -17.01
N PRO A 52 0.19 -7.05 -17.74
CA PRO A 52 0.40 -8.43 -18.17
C PRO A 52 0.74 -9.32 -16.97
N ILE A 53 -0.25 -9.99 -16.40
CA ILE A 53 -0.03 -10.96 -15.31
C ILE A 53 0.85 -12.10 -15.81
N LEU A 54 1.90 -12.42 -15.06
CA LEU A 54 2.83 -13.50 -15.39
C LEU A 54 2.11 -14.86 -15.38
N VAL A 55 2.07 -15.52 -16.55
CA VAL A 55 1.41 -16.80 -16.78
C VAL A 55 2.45 -17.90 -17.00
N GLY A 56 2.17 -19.12 -16.52
CA GLY A 56 3.05 -20.29 -16.73
C GLY A 56 4.32 -20.30 -15.89
N ARG A 57 4.48 -19.36 -14.95
CA ARG A 57 5.61 -19.26 -14.02
C ARG A 57 5.12 -19.29 -12.58
N ASP A 58 4.49 -20.38 -12.20
CA ASP A 58 3.99 -20.60 -10.84
C ASP A 58 5.11 -20.58 -9.80
N ASP A 59 6.33 -20.96 -10.19
CA ASP A 59 7.54 -20.89 -9.37
C ASP A 59 7.83 -19.44 -8.91
N VAL A 60 7.73 -18.47 -9.81
CA VAL A 60 7.97 -17.05 -9.51
C VAL A 60 6.87 -16.50 -8.61
N ARG A 61 5.60 -16.76 -8.92
CA ARG A 61 4.48 -16.34 -8.09
C ARG A 61 4.56 -16.96 -6.69
N GLN A 62 4.91 -18.26 -6.60
CA GLN A 62 5.08 -18.96 -5.33
C GLN A 62 6.21 -18.35 -4.50
N TYR A 63 7.31 -17.93 -5.13
CA TYR A 63 8.42 -17.27 -4.46
C TYR A 63 7.96 -15.98 -3.76
N VAL A 64 7.25 -15.11 -4.48
CA VAL A 64 6.68 -13.87 -3.92
C VAL A 64 5.64 -14.19 -2.84
N THR A 65 4.77 -15.17 -3.08
CA THR A 65 3.74 -15.62 -2.11
C THR A 65 4.38 -16.13 -0.81
N ASN A 66 5.47 -16.87 -0.89
CA ASN A 66 6.17 -17.38 0.28
C ASN A 66 6.75 -16.24 1.14
N ILE A 67 7.32 -15.22 0.51
CA ILE A 67 7.81 -14.02 1.21
C ILE A 67 6.62 -13.30 1.88
N GLY A 68 5.54 -13.05 1.13
CA GLY A 68 4.34 -12.42 1.66
C GLY A 68 3.75 -13.16 2.86
N ASN A 69 3.65 -14.48 2.79
CA ASN A 69 3.14 -15.32 3.89
C ASN A 69 4.03 -15.26 5.14
N LYS A 70 5.35 -15.20 4.98
CA LYS A 70 6.27 -15.00 6.12
C LYS A 70 6.01 -13.66 6.81
N ILE A 71 5.77 -12.61 6.02
CA ILE A 71 5.47 -11.27 6.54
C ILE A 71 4.09 -11.27 7.22
N LEU A 72 3.07 -11.86 6.61
CA LEU A 72 1.73 -11.98 7.15
C LEU A 72 1.67 -12.74 8.48
N ALA A 73 2.67 -13.57 8.79
CA ALA A 73 2.80 -14.22 10.08
C ALA A 73 3.17 -13.26 11.22
N SER A 74 3.52 -12.01 10.93
CA SER A 74 3.83 -10.99 11.94
C SER A 74 2.62 -10.73 12.86
N PRO A 75 2.81 -10.69 14.20
CA PRO A 75 1.73 -10.39 15.16
C PRO A 75 1.24 -8.93 15.06
N GLU A 76 2.00 -8.07 14.37
CA GLU A 76 1.64 -6.67 14.16
C GLU A 76 0.56 -6.51 13.08
N ILE A 77 0.33 -7.50 12.21
CA ILE A 77 -0.70 -7.45 11.17
C ILE A 77 -2.06 -7.88 11.76
N LYS A 78 -2.99 -6.94 11.85
CA LYS A 78 -4.31 -7.14 12.46
C LYS A 78 -5.37 -7.63 11.46
N LYS A 79 -5.15 -7.40 10.16
CA LYS A 79 -6.10 -7.77 9.11
C LYS A 79 -5.70 -9.05 8.35
N ARG A 80 -4.85 -9.90 8.96
CA ARG A 80 -4.45 -11.17 8.35
C ARG A 80 -5.64 -12.01 7.92
N ASP A 81 -6.60 -12.21 8.81
CA ASP A 81 -7.76 -13.06 8.59
C ASP A 81 -8.96 -12.30 8.00
N ALA A 82 -8.88 -10.96 7.96
CA ALA A 82 -9.93 -10.10 7.44
C ALA A 82 -9.82 -9.88 5.93
N PHE A 83 -8.59 -9.95 5.37
CA PHE A 83 -8.33 -9.70 3.96
C PHE A 83 -7.99 -10.97 3.18
N ALA A 84 -8.29 -10.95 1.89
CA ALA A 84 -8.02 -12.05 0.96
C ALA A 84 -6.62 -11.91 0.33
N TRP A 85 -5.57 -11.97 1.14
CA TRP A 85 -4.19 -11.75 0.71
C TRP A 85 -3.82 -12.59 -0.50
N LYS A 86 -3.41 -11.91 -1.57
CA LYS A 86 -2.93 -12.52 -2.81
C LYS A 86 -1.72 -11.77 -3.32
N PHE A 87 -0.75 -12.53 -3.80
CA PHE A 87 0.49 -12.01 -4.35
C PHE A 87 0.58 -12.42 -5.82
N GLU A 88 0.63 -11.44 -6.70
CA GLU A 88 0.68 -11.64 -8.14
C GLU A 88 1.92 -10.97 -8.73
N VAL A 89 2.35 -11.44 -9.89
CA VAL A 89 3.50 -10.89 -10.59
C VAL A 89 3.04 -10.33 -11.94
N ILE A 90 3.50 -9.12 -12.25
CA ILE A 90 3.29 -8.46 -13.54
C ILE A 90 4.54 -8.66 -14.39
N ASP A 91 4.37 -9.21 -15.60
CA ASP A 91 5.43 -9.53 -16.54
C ASP A 91 5.83 -8.29 -17.37
N ASP A 92 6.47 -7.33 -16.71
CA ASP A 92 6.99 -6.12 -17.34
C ASP A 92 8.37 -5.81 -16.77
N ASP A 93 9.39 -6.16 -17.54
CA ASP A 93 10.79 -5.98 -17.16
C ASP A 93 11.26 -4.52 -17.20
N ASN A 94 10.51 -3.65 -17.87
CA ASN A 94 10.86 -2.25 -18.06
C ASN A 94 10.32 -1.35 -16.95
N THR A 95 9.46 -1.88 -16.10
CA THR A 95 8.84 -1.14 -15.01
C THR A 95 9.37 -1.60 -13.66
N ILE A 96 10.00 -0.69 -12.91
CA ILE A 96 10.41 -0.90 -11.52
C ILE A 96 9.26 -0.42 -10.64
N ASN A 97 8.38 -1.33 -10.23
CA ASN A 97 7.24 -0.99 -9.37
C ASN A 97 6.70 -2.21 -8.60
N ALA A 98 6.03 -1.93 -7.50
CA ALA A 98 5.08 -2.79 -6.82
C ALA A 98 3.92 -1.93 -6.36
N PHE A 99 2.76 -2.51 -6.16
CA PHE A 99 1.61 -1.80 -5.60
C PHE A 99 0.63 -2.78 -4.94
N CYS A 100 -0.17 -2.26 -4.04
CA CYS A 100 -1.30 -2.99 -3.50
C CYS A 100 -2.64 -2.31 -3.83
N VAL A 101 -3.69 -3.11 -3.78
CA VAL A 101 -5.07 -2.59 -3.84
C VAL A 101 -5.82 -3.01 -2.58
N PRO A 102 -6.95 -2.36 -2.24
CA PRO A 102 -7.72 -2.72 -1.07
C PRO A 102 -7.99 -4.23 -0.95
N GLY A 103 -8.18 -4.73 0.26
CA GLY A 103 -8.53 -6.13 0.49
C GLY A 103 -7.37 -7.12 0.41
N GLY A 104 -6.12 -6.66 0.18
CA GLY A 104 -4.91 -7.47 0.35
C GLY A 104 -4.33 -8.06 -0.94
N TYR A 105 -4.60 -7.49 -2.10
CA TYR A 105 -3.94 -7.89 -3.34
C TYR A 105 -2.66 -7.08 -3.52
N VAL A 106 -1.52 -7.76 -3.66
CA VAL A 106 -0.19 -7.16 -3.85
C VAL A 106 0.37 -7.63 -5.20
N TYR A 107 0.84 -6.68 -5.99
CA TYR A 107 1.40 -6.90 -7.32
C TYR A 107 2.86 -6.47 -7.36
N VAL A 108 3.73 -7.32 -7.90
CA VAL A 108 5.17 -7.06 -8.02
C VAL A 108 5.58 -7.21 -9.48
N TYR A 109 6.25 -6.21 -10.03
CA TYR A 109 6.75 -6.23 -11.41
C TYR A 109 8.03 -7.04 -11.54
N THR A 110 8.18 -7.77 -12.65
CA THR A 110 9.44 -8.50 -12.95
C THR A 110 10.63 -7.54 -13.06
N GLY A 111 10.43 -6.32 -13.56
CA GLY A 111 11.47 -5.29 -13.62
C GLY A 111 11.98 -4.91 -12.22
N LEU A 112 11.11 -4.77 -11.22
CA LEU A 112 11.53 -4.56 -9.84
C LEU A 112 12.33 -5.76 -9.32
N MET A 113 11.85 -6.99 -9.54
CA MET A 113 12.53 -8.20 -9.09
C MET A 113 13.92 -8.35 -9.72
N LYS A 114 14.09 -7.94 -10.98
CA LYS A 114 15.40 -7.93 -11.68
C LYS A 114 16.30 -6.79 -11.20
N PHE A 115 15.74 -5.68 -10.77
CA PHE A 115 16.48 -4.50 -10.33
C PHE A 115 17.16 -4.71 -8.98
N ILE A 116 16.48 -5.22 -7.97
CA ILE A 116 17.01 -5.37 -6.60
C ILE A 116 18.04 -6.51 -6.45
N ASP A 117 18.82 -6.52 -5.36
CA ASP A 117 19.99 -7.39 -5.20
C ASP A 117 19.87 -8.47 -4.14
N ASP A 118 18.88 -8.40 -3.27
CA ASP A 118 18.69 -9.36 -2.19
C ASP A 118 17.21 -9.60 -1.86
N GLU A 119 16.92 -10.74 -1.24
CA GLU A 119 15.55 -11.16 -0.92
C GLU A 119 14.94 -10.29 0.18
N ALA A 120 15.74 -9.80 1.12
CA ALA A 120 15.23 -8.96 2.19
C ALA A 120 14.73 -7.61 1.64
N THR A 121 15.38 -7.05 0.61
CA THR A 121 14.89 -5.85 -0.08
C THR A 121 13.53 -6.11 -0.73
N LEU A 122 13.33 -7.26 -1.40
CA LEU A 122 12.02 -7.65 -1.91
C LEU A 122 10.99 -7.80 -0.78
N ALA A 123 11.39 -8.44 0.33
CA ALA A 123 10.53 -8.57 1.50
C ALA A 123 10.18 -7.21 2.11
N GLY A 124 11.11 -6.26 2.14
CA GLY A 124 10.87 -4.88 2.57
C GLY A 124 9.81 -4.16 1.75
N ILE A 125 9.89 -4.29 0.43
CA ILE A 125 8.92 -3.71 -0.50
C ILE A 125 7.55 -4.39 -0.33
N ILE A 126 7.49 -5.72 -0.29
CA ILE A 126 6.24 -6.46 -0.07
C ILE A 126 5.62 -6.09 1.29
N ALA A 127 6.43 -5.94 2.34
CA ALA A 127 5.95 -5.52 3.66
C ALA A 127 5.38 -4.10 3.65
N HIS A 128 5.97 -3.20 2.85
CA HIS A 128 5.47 -1.85 2.61
C HIS A 128 4.10 -1.87 1.92
N GLU A 129 3.92 -2.69 0.88
CA GLU A 129 2.64 -2.85 0.21
C GLU A 129 1.58 -3.49 1.13
N ILE A 130 1.97 -4.50 1.93
CA ILE A 130 1.10 -5.08 2.95
C ILE A 130 0.68 -3.99 3.97
N ALA A 131 1.58 -3.08 4.36
CA ALA A 131 1.25 -1.99 5.26
C ALA A 131 0.24 -1.02 4.65
N HIS A 132 0.39 -0.65 3.38
CA HIS A 132 -0.61 0.18 2.69
C HIS A 132 -1.99 -0.46 2.69
N ALA A 133 -2.09 -1.74 2.39
CA ALA A 133 -3.37 -2.46 2.38
C ALA A 133 -3.93 -2.60 3.81
N GLU A 134 -3.11 -3.01 4.78
CA GLU A 134 -3.52 -3.23 6.19
C GLU A 134 -3.99 -1.94 6.85
N LYS A 135 -3.32 -0.80 6.56
CA LYS A 135 -3.69 0.55 7.02
C LYS A 135 -4.80 1.18 6.18
N ARG A 136 -5.21 0.51 5.10
CA ARG A 136 -6.32 0.93 4.24
C ARG A 136 -6.10 2.32 3.63
N HIS A 137 -4.84 2.64 3.24
CA HIS A 137 -4.47 3.96 2.75
C HIS A 137 -5.31 4.40 1.56
N SER A 138 -5.54 3.51 0.58
CA SER A 138 -6.38 3.79 -0.57
C SER A 138 -7.83 4.11 -0.19
N THR A 139 -8.44 3.32 0.71
CA THR A 139 -9.82 3.52 1.13
C THR A 139 -9.97 4.77 2.01
N ARG A 140 -8.99 5.05 2.88
CA ARG A 140 -8.95 6.31 3.67
C ARG A 140 -8.91 7.53 2.75
N ARG A 141 -8.13 7.48 1.69
CA ARG A 141 -8.02 8.59 0.71
C ARG A 141 -9.32 8.81 -0.03
N VAL A 142 -9.94 7.73 -0.48
CA VAL A 142 -11.27 7.81 -1.11
C VAL A 142 -12.26 8.49 -0.17
N VAL A 143 -12.31 8.07 1.10
CA VAL A 143 -13.14 8.71 2.14
C VAL A 143 -12.81 10.19 2.27
N SER A 144 -11.53 10.54 2.28
CA SER A 144 -11.07 11.93 2.41
C SER A 144 -11.47 12.79 1.19
N GLN A 145 -11.29 12.28 -0.01
CA GLN A 145 -11.63 13.02 -1.24
C GLN A 145 -13.14 13.14 -1.48
N LEU A 146 -13.88 12.09 -1.14
CA LEU A 146 -15.34 12.09 -1.20
C LEU A 146 -15.96 12.73 0.04
N GLY A 147 -15.19 12.80 1.14
CA GLY A 147 -15.68 13.10 2.49
C GLY A 147 -16.41 14.44 2.62
N ILE A 148 -16.05 15.46 1.82
CA ILE A 148 -16.79 16.72 1.83
C ILE A 148 -18.11 16.59 1.06
N GLN A 149 -18.12 15.90 -0.08
CA GLN A 149 -19.34 15.75 -0.90
C GLN A 149 -20.27 14.64 -0.36
N LEU A 150 -19.71 13.54 0.07
CA LEU A 150 -20.46 12.39 0.59
C LEU A 150 -20.78 12.49 2.07
N GLY A 151 -19.92 13.12 2.88
CA GLY A 151 -20.18 13.37 4.29
C GLY A 151 -21.40 14.25 4.51
N VAL A 152 -21.59 15.26 3.65
CA VAL A 152 -22.79 16.10 3.64
C VAL A 152 -24.01 15.29 3.16
N GLY A 153 -23.86 14.48 2.11
CA GLY A 153 -24.92 13.60 1.59
C GLY A 153 -25.33 12.50 2.60
N TYR A 154 -24.35 11.83 3.20
CA TYR A 154 -24.56 10.78 4.18
C TYR A 154 -25.17 11.31 5.49
N ALA A 155 -24.69 12.45 5.99
CA ALA A 155 -25.30 13.10 7.15
C ALA A 155 -26.73 13.53 6.87
N ALA A 156 -27.02 14.02 5.65
CA ALA A 156 -28.38 14.37 5.23
C ALA A 156 -29.28 13.13 5.12
N GLU A 157 -28.78 12.00 4.59
CA GLU A 157 -29.53 10.73 4.49
C GLU A 157 -29.76 10.09 5.86
N MET A 158 -28.77 10.07 6.76
CA MET A 158 -28.95 9.64 8.14
C MET A 158 -29.98 10.48 8.92
N LEU A 159 -29.94 11.81 8.72
CA LEU A 159 -30.89 12.74 9.33
C LEU A 159 -32.31 12.63 8.76
N LEU A 160 -32.42 12.24 7.49
CA LEU A 160 -33.69 12.11 6.76
C LEU A 160 -34.24 10.68 6.74
N GLY A 161 -33.54 9.72 7.34
CA GLY A 161 -34.02 8.33 7.49
C GLY A 161 -34.09 7.53 6.20
N LYS A 162 -33.25 7.84 5.20
CA LYS A 162 -33.15 7.08 3.96
C LYS A 162 -32.19 5.90 4.12
N ASP A 163 -32.50 4.80 3.42
CA ASP A 163 -31.81 3.51 3.57
C ASP A 163 -30.31 3.56 3.26
N ALA A 164 -29.50 3.00 4.15
CA ALA A 164 -28.06 2.78 3.97
C ALA A 164 -27.74 1.98 2.67
N ALA A 165 -28.66 1.15 2.18
CA ALA A 165 -28.55 0.41 0.95
C ALA A 165 -28.50 1.29 -0.31
N ALA A 166 -29.22 2.40 -0.34
CA ALA A 166 -29.20 3.33 -1.47
C ALA A 166 -27.85 4.06 -1.59
N TRP A 167 -27.24 4.39 -0.46
CA TRP A 167 -25.92 5.00 -0.41
C TRP A 167 -24.83 4.04 -0.93
N GLN A 168 -24.88 2.77 -0.54
CA GLN A 168 -23.96 1.74 -1.02
C GLN A 168 -24.01 1.60 -2.56
N GLN A 169 -25.19 1.61 -3.17
CA GLN A 169 -25.36 1.52 -4.61
C GLN A 169 -24.78 2.72 -5.37
N THR A 170 -24.67 3.88 -4.73
CA THR A 170 -24.10 5.09 -5.36
C THR A 170 -22.60 5.17 -5.18
N VAL A 171 -22.09 4.77 -4.01
CA VAL A 171 -20.68 4.96 -3.65
C VAL A 171 -19.78 3.87 -4.24
N VAL A 172 -20.23 2.61 -4.28
CA VAL A 172 -19.40 1.51 -4.79
C VAL A 172 -18.99 1.70 -6.27
N PRO A 173 -19.88 2.06 -7.20
CA PRO A 173 -19.47 2.37 -8.57
C PRO A 173 -18.50 3.56 -8.66
N LEU A 174 -18.76 4.63 -7.90
CA LEU A 174 -17.90 5.82 -7.88
C LEU A 174 -16.49 5.49 -7.37
N LEU A 175 -16.37 4.60 -6.40
CA LEU A 175 -15.09 4.09 -5.92
C LEU A 175 -14.39 3.23 -6.96
N GLY A 176 -15.14 2.42 -7.72
CA GLY A 176 -14.64 1.66 -8.84
C GLY A 176 -14.05 2.56 -9.94
N ASP A 177 -14.75 3.62 -10.29
CA ASP A 177 -14.28 4.61 -11.28
C ASP A 177 -13.01 5.34 -10.80
N MET A 178 -12.91 5.66 -9.51
CA MET A 178 -11.71 6.28 -8.94
C MET A 178 -10.53 5.31 -8.91
N LEU A 179 -10.76 4.02 -8.65
CA LEU A 179 -9.73 2.97 -8.76
C LEU A 179 -9.25 2.85 -10.21
N ALA A 180 -10.18 2.74 -11.16
CA ALA A 180 -9.87 2.64 -12.58
C ALA A 180 -9.11 3.85 -13.13
N SER A 181 -9.33 5.05 -12.58
CA SER A 181 -8.58 6.26 -12.94
C SER A 181 -7.17 6.37 -12.33
N GLY A 182 -6.74 5.39 -11.52
CA GLY A 182 -5.46 5.41 -10.81
C GLY A 182 -5.36 6.41 -9.64
N LEU A 183 -6.38 7.21 -9.40
CA LEU A 183 -6.41 8.22 -8.32
C LEU A 183 -6.28 7.60 -6.93
N VAL A 184 -6.64 6.34 -6.78
CA VAL A 184 -6.57 5.60 -5.50
C VAL A 184 -5.16 5.08 -5.20
N MET A 185 -4.28 5.03 -6.20
CA MET A 185 -2.92 4.51 -6.04
C MET A 185 -1.89 5.56 -5.57
N TYR A 186 -2.24 6.86 -5.63
CA TYR A 186 -1.34 7.91 -5.15
C TYR A 186 -1.33 7.96 -3.62
N ASN A 187 -0.18 7.74 -2.98
CA ASN A 187 -0.02 7.82 -1.53
C ASN A 187 0.44 9.20 -1.07
N SER A 188 -0.06 9.67 0.07
CA SER A 188 0.46 10.87 0.72
C SER A 188 1.83 10.59 1.35
N ARG A 189 2.59 11.64 1.69
CA ARG A 189 3.86 11.47 2.42
C ARG A 189 3.64 10.79 3.77
N GLU A 190 2.56 11.11 4.43
CA GLU A 190 2.17 10.53 5.72
C GLU A 190 1.86 9.04 5.59
N ASP A 191 1.16 8.64 4.50
CA ASP A 191 0.91 7.23 4.19
C ASP A 191 2.21 6.47 3.95
N GLU A 192 3.18 7.09 3.23
CA GLU A 192 4.49 6.49 2.98
C GLU A 192 5.29 6.29 4.27
N TYR A 193 5.30 7.29 5.17
CA TYR A 193 5.97 7.15 6.47
C TYR A 193 5.32 6.08 7.35
N GLU A 194 3.99 6.02 7.36
CA GLU A 194 3.27 4.97 8.07
C GLU A 194 3.59 3.59 7.48
N ALA A 195 3.60 3.46 6.16
CA ALA A 195 3.92 2.20 5.49
C ALA A 195 5.37 1.75 5.75
N ASP A 196 6.34 2.66 5.73
CA ASP A 196 7.74 2.36 6.08
C ASP A 196 7.87 1.90 7.54
N GLU A 197 7.23 2.60 8.47
CA GLU A 197 7.24 2.23 9.89
C GLU A 197 6.65 0.85 10.13
N TYR A 198 5.51 0.54 9.48
CA TYR A 198 4.86 -0.77 9.63
C TYR A 198 5.59 -1.88 8.87
N SER A 199 6.16 -1.61 7.70
CA SER A 199 7.07 -2.52 7.02
C SER A 199 8.21 -2.96 7.95
N PHE A 200 8.86 -2.01 8.59
CA PHE A 200 9.89 -2.26 9.58
C PHE A 200 9.37 -3.13 10.75
N LYS A 201 8.19 -2.81 11.31
CA LYS A 201 7.57 -3.57 12.41
C LYS A 201 7.26 -5.01 12.00
N TYR A 202 6.77 -5.22 10.79
CA TYR A 202 6.44 -6.57 10.29
C TYR A 202 7.69 -7.41 10.11
N LEU A 203 8.75 -6.84 9.52
CA LEU A 203 10.01 -7.56 9.29
C LEU A 203 10.74 -7.93 10.57
N LYS A 204 10.57 -7.20 11.67
CA LYS A 204 11.16 -7.52 12.98
C LYS A 204 10.83 -8.93 13.50
N SER A 205 9.71 -9.49 13.09
CA SER A 205 9.26 -10.83 13.48
C SER A 205 9.59 -11.91 12.44
N THR A 206 10.40 -11.56 11.44
CA THR A 206 10.84 -12.45 10.37
C THR A 206 12.35 -12.69 10.42
N GLU A 207 12.85 -13.50 9.50
CA GLU A 207 14.30 -13.71 9.30
C GLU A 207 14.99 -12.53 8.56
N TYR A 208 14.20 -11.61 7.96
CA TYR A 208 14.71 -10.53 7.15
C TYR A 208 15.24 -9.37 7.98
N TYR A 209 16.21 -8.65 7.41
CA TYR A 209 16.68 -7.39 7.99
C TYR A 209 15.55 -6.35 8.07
N PRO A 210 15.21 -5.80 9.25
CA PRO A 210 14.06 -4.92 9.38
C PRO A 210 14.12 -3.63 8.55
N GLY A 211 15.33 -3.11 8.30
CA GLY A 211 15.56 -1.93 7.47
C GLY A 211 15.79 -2.23 5.99
N ALA A 212 15.39 -3.39 5.49
CA ALA A 212 15.77 -3.88 4.16
C ALA A 212 15.27 -3.00 3.00
N ILE A 213 14.13 -2.31 3.15
CA ILE A 213 13.62 -1.38 2.12
C ILE A 213 14.62 -0.24 1.82
N LYS A 214 15.52 0.07 2.75
CA LYS A 214 16.58 1.07 2.54
C LYS A 214 17.46 0.74 1.34
N GLY A 215 17.80 -0.55 1.14
CA GLY A 215 18.59 -1.00 0.00
C GLY A 215 17.93 -0.66 -1.35
N PHE A 216 16.59 -0.67 -1.41
CA PHE A 216 15.87 -0.22 -2.60
C PHE A 216 16.05 1.28 -2.84
N PHE A 217 15.87 2.12 -1.84
CA PHE A 217 15.99 3.57 -1.98
C PHE A 217 17.43 4.00 -2.33
N GLU A 218 18.43 3.39 -1.71
CA GLU A 218 19.84 3.61 -2.04
C GLU A 218 20.11 3.27 -3.50
N LYS A 219 19.65 2.11 -3.97
CA LYS A 219 19.84 1.68 -5.35
C LYS A 219 19.12 2.57 -6.36
N VAL A 220 17.92 3.07 -6.05
CA VAL A 220 17.20 4.04 -6.88
C VAL A 220 18.01 5.35 -6.96
N SER A 221 18.52 5.84 -5.82
CA SER A 221 19.36 7.05 -5.78
C SER A 221 20.61 6.92 -6.61
N ASP A 222 21.34 5.79 -6.50
CA ASP A 222 22.59 5.53 -7.24
C ASP A 222 22.38 5.47 -8.75
N ASN A 223 21.20 5.08 -9.21
CA ASN A 223 20.86 4.98 -10.63
C ASN A 223 20.13 6.22 -11.18
N SER A 224 19.82 7.21 -10.36
CA SER A 224 19.01 8.38 -10.73
C SER A 224 19.59 9.21 -11.89
N SER A 225 20.91 9.21 -12.07
CA SER A 225 21.62 9.89 -13.18
C SER A 225 21.79 9.04 -14.44
N THR A 226 21.35 7.76 -14.42
CA THR A 226 21.48 6.86 -15.56
C THR A 226 20.46 7.22 -16.64
N SER A 227 20.90 7.38 -17.88
CA SER A 227 20.00 7.71 -19.00
C SER A 227 18.89 6.67 -19.16
N GLY A 228 17.64 7.13 -19.23
CA GLY A 228 16.45 6.28 -19.37
C GLY A 228 15.93 5.65 -18.07
N PHE A 229 16.65 5.75 -16.96
CA PHE A 229 16.21 5.19 -15.68
C PHE A 229 14.91 5.85 -15.16
N GLU A 230 14.78 7.16 -15.37
CA GLU A 230 13.56 7.89 -14.97
C GLU A 230 12.29 7.26 -15.53
N ALA A 231 12.30 6.82 -16.78
CA ALA A 231 11.15 6.18 -17.41
C ALA A 231 10.77 4.87 -16.71
N THR A 232 11.74 4.11 -16.20
CA THR A 232 11.51 2.81 -15.54
C THR A 232 10.89 2.95 -14.15
N VAL A 233 11.10 4.08 -13.48
CA VAL A 233 10.59 4.38 -12.12
C VAL A 233 9.43 5.36 -12.10
N THR A 234 8.95 5.82 -13.28
CA THR A 234 7.87 6.81 -13.35
C THR A 234 6.59 6.33 -12.66
N LYS A 235 6.18 5.08 -12.88
CA LYS A 235 5.00 4.50 -12.22
C LYS A 235 5.19 4.46 -10.70
N LEU A 236 6.36 4.06 -10.22
CA LEU A 236 6.68 4.04 -8.79
C LEU A 236 6.52 5.43 -8.17
N PHE A 237 7.12 6.46 -8.76
CA PHE A 237 7.08 7.81 -8.19
C PHE A 237 5.70 8.45 -8.29
N SER A 238 4.87 8.02 -9.23
CA SER A 238 3.48 8.47 -9.33
C SER A 238 2.59 7.90 -8.23
N THR A 239 2.93 6.73 -7.69
CA THR A 239 2.16 6.08 -6.63
C THR A 239 2.80 6.24 -5.25
N HIS A 240 4.15 6.27 -5.19
CA HIS A 240 4.95 6.36 -3.97
C HIS A 240 5.93 7.54 -4.05
N PRO A 241 5.54 8.72 -3.59
CA PRO A 241 6.48 9.84 -3.53
C PRO A 241 7.69 9.48 -2.64
N LEU A 242 8.89 9.85 -3.11
CA LEU A 242 10.15 9.64 -2.40
C LEU A 242 10.59 10.93 -1.69
N PRO A 243 10.04 11.28 -0.52
CA PRO A 243 10.59 12.38 0.25
C PRO A 243 12.00 12.02 0.75
N PRO A 244 12.94 12.98 0.74
CA PRO A 244 14.36 12.72 1.07
C PRO A 244 14.58 12.13 2.46
N ASP A 245 13.66 12.34 3.38
CA ASP A 245 13.73 11.96 4.78
C ASP A 245 13.22 10.53 5.08
N ARG A 246 12.74 9.77 4.07
CA ARG A 246 12.35 8.36 4.29
C ARG A 246 13.52 7.51 4.76
N LEU A 247 14.70 7.68 4.18
CA LEU A 247 15.92 7.00 4.62
C LEU A 247 16.29 7.36 6.06
N ASP A 248 16.22 8.65 6.41
CA ASP A 248 16.52 9.12 7.76
C ASP A 248 15.55 8.54 8.80
N ASN A 249 14.27 8.40 8.45
CA ASN A 249 13.28 7.79 9.33
C ASN A 249 13.57 6.31 9.59
N ILE A 250 13.94 5.55 8.57
CA ILE A 250 14.34 4.14 8.73
C ILE A 250 15.60 4.04 9.60
N ASP A 251 16.58 4.91 9.40
CA ASP A 251 17.79 4.96 10.22
C ASP A 251 17.49 5.28 11.70
N GLN A 252 16.51 6.15 11.95
CA GLN A 252 16.05 6.41 13.32
C GLN A 252 15.37 5.20 13.97
N LEU A 253 14.58 4.43 13.20
CA LEU A 253 13.98 3.19 13.68
C LEU A 253 15.04 2.15 14.00
N LEU A 254 16.06 2.01 13.17
CA LEU A 254 17.20 1.11 13.41
C LEU A 254 17.99 1.50 14.65
N LYS A 255 18.24 2.80 14.87
CA LYS A 255 18.97 3.31 16.06
C LYS A 255 18.21 3.08 17.38
N LYS A 256 16.89 2.99 17.36
CA LYS A 256 16.06 2.77 18.56
C LYS A 256 16.10 1.33 19.08
N GLY A 257 16.62 0.38 18.31
CA GLY A 257 16.69 -1.03 18.67
C GLY A 257 18.08 -1.62 18.48
N ASN A 258 18.30 -2.78 19.06
CA ASN A 258 19.52 -3.54 18.89
C ASN A 258 19.30 -4.62 17.81
N TYR A 259 19.29 -4.19 16.54
CA TYR A 259 19.10 -5.08 15.40
C TYR A 259 20.44 -5.57 14.85
N ALA A 260 20.48 -6.82 14.43
CA ALA A 260 21.65 -7.36 13.73
C ALA A 260 21.94 -6.52 12.46
N ALA A 261 23.21 -6.22 12.23
CA ALA A 261 23.62 -5.52 11.01
C ALA A 261 23.26 -6.31 9.75
N PRO A 262 23.08 -5.63 8.59
CA PRO A 262 22.86 -6.30 7.32
C PRO A 262 23.98 -7.31 7.03
N SER A 263 23.64 -8.53 6.70
CA SER A 263 24.57 -9.63 6.42
C SER A 263 23.90 -10.67 5.51
N GLU A 264 24.65 -11.65 5.03
CA GLU A 264 24.06 -12.73 4.25
C GLU A 264 22.98 -13.50 5.02
N ASN A 265 23.08 -13.58 6.35
CA ASN A 265 22.13 -14.30 7.19
C ASN A 265 20.74 -13.64 7.29
N ASN A 266 20.61 -12.37 6.91
CA ASN A 266 19.35 -11.62 6.97
C ASN A 266 19.02 -10.84 5.69
N LEU A 267 19.93 -10.80 4.71
CA LEU A 267 19.69 -10.24 3.37
C LEU A 267 19.41 -11.33 2.33
N PHE A 268 20.01 -12.52 2.46
CA PHE A 268 19.83 -13.68 1.57
C PHE A 268 20.15 -13.38 0.10
N ARG A 269 21.30 -12.72 -0.17
CA ARG A 269 21.74 -12.35 -1.52
C ARG A 269 21.99 -13.55 -2.42
N GLU A 270 22.63 -14.61 -1.89
CA GLU A 270 22.92 -15.83 -2.67
C GLU A 270 21.61 -16.54 -3.08
N ARG A 271 20.64 -16.64 -2.16
CA ARG A 271 19.33 -17.24 -2.44
C ARG A 271 18.60 -16.43 -3.51
N TYR A 272 18.64 -15.11 -3.39
CA TYR A 272 18.01 -14.21 -4.33
C TYR A 272 18.68 -14.22 -5.71
N SER A 273 20.02 -14.27 -5.76
CA SER A 273 20.78 -14.36 -7.00
C SER A 273 20.42 -15.63 -7.82
N LYS A 274 20.26 -16.77 -7.14
CA LYS A 274 19.78 -18.01 -7.78
C LYS A 274 18.36 -17.84 -8.33
N PHE A 275 17.48 -17.22 -7.57
CA PHE A 275 16.11 -16.92 -8.02
C PHE A 275 16.13 -15.95 -9.24
N LYS A 276 16.88 -14.86 -9.22
CA LYS A 276 17.02 -13.92 -10.35
C LYS A 276 17.47 -14.62 -11.64
N GLN A 277 18.35 -15.61 -11.57
CA GLN A 277 18.77 -16.36 -12.75
C GLN A 277 17.61 -17.12 -13.40
N SER A 278 16.59 -17.50 -12.64
CA SER A 278 15.38 -18.14 -13.17
C SER A 278 14.39 -17.16 -13.83
N LEU A 279 14.55 -15.85 -13.62
CA LEU A 279 13.72 -14.81 -14.23
C LEU A 279 14.13 -14.44 -15.67
N LYS A 280 15.11 -15.14 -16.25
CA LYS A 280 15.60 -14.92 -17.60
C LYS A 280 14.64 -15.52 -18.65
#